data_56adbbb5f37f7a463104c964273b8bb9
#
_entry.id   56adbbb5f37f7a463104c964273b8bb9
#
_cell.length_a   1.000
_cell.length_b   1.000
_cell.length_c   1.000
_cell.angle_alpha   90.00
_cell.angle_beta   90.00
_cell.angle_gamma   90.00
#
_symmetry.space_group_name_H-M   'P 1'
#
loop_
_entity.id
_entity.type
_entity.pdbx_description
1 polymer ?
#
loop_
_entity_poly.entity_id
_entity_poly.type
_entity_poly.pdbx_seq_one_letter_code
_entity_poly.pdbx_strand_id
1 'polypeptide(L)'
;GLTMGLGTGVTASIARFIGKENKKQADNSAEHAVFMAAIISVFLSLIGLMFGKTILTFFGAKGEILNLGWEYLRVMCIGMPFMIFSGFFRSILAGEGDMKFPMMIAGLGTVLNIILDPIFIFELESYGGFGFGLGIAGAAMATVISQVIVFFVFIYMLFFKDHSYITFRLRDFSFSTDIIWDIVKIGLPASLSMVVMAIGQGVFNKILIHFSADTVAAYQVAGRLDMLVFLPIFSIAASLTTLVGMFFGAKEYEALRFTIKYGIMSAFFLTVLSSTFIFLFAEIAVGFFTEDELIISISANFLRLFAFVYPLISVGITTGRVLQGLGKGLPVLVITIVRVLGVSAPLAVCFIFYMGKPVEWVWYSMMLSTVVAFVIAVSWLI
;
A
#
# COMPACT_ATOMS: atom_id res chain seq x y z
N GLY A 1 0.69 2.14 -6.36
CA GLY A 1 -0.72 1.69 -6.33
C GLY A 1 -0.97 0.51 -7.26
N LEU A 2 -0.74 0.66 -8.58
CA LEU A 2 -1.05 -0.37 -9.59
C LEU A 2 -0.37 -1.72 -9.29
N THR A 3 0.91 -1.71 -9.01
CA THR A 3 1.70 -2.92 -8.73
C THR A 3 1.30 -3.60 -7.43
N MET A 4 0.98 -2.84 -6.39
CA MET A 4 0.52 -3.40 -5.11
C MET A 4 -0.85 -4.06 -5.24
N GLY A 5 -1.78 -3.45 -5.97
CA GLY A 5 -3.10 -4.04 -6.21
C GLY A 5 -3.02 -5.30 -7.06
N LEU A 6 -2.32 -5.26 -8.20
CA LEU A 6 -2.12 -6.43 -9.05
C LEU A 6 -1.36 -7.54 -8.31
N GLY A 7 -0.38 -7.18 -7.48
CA GLY A 7 0.32 -8.13 -6.61
C GLY A 7 -0.63 -8.89 -5.68
N THR A 8 -1.65 -8.23 -5.14
CA THR A 8 -2.69 -8.92 -4.35
C THR A 8 -3.45 -9.96 -5.18
N GLY A 9 -3.74 -9.65 -6.45
CA GLY A 9 -4.33 -10.61 -7.39
C GLY A 9 -3.45 -11.83 -7.62
N VAL A 10 -2.14 -11.60 -7.81
CA VAL A 10 -1.13 -12.68 -7.96
C VAL A 10 -1.10 -13.56 -6.71
N THR A 11 -0.96 -12.96 -5.52
CA THR A 11 -0.97 -13.68 -4.24
C THR A 11 -2.20 -14.54 -4.09
N ALA A 12 -3.39 -13.99 -4.33
CA ALA A 12 -4.64 -14.72 -4.19
C ALA A 12 -4.82 -15.84 -5.24
N SER A 13 -4.36 -15.62 -6.47
CA SER A 13 -4.42 -16.64 -7.54
C SER A 13 -3.51 -17.84 -7.22
N ILE A 14 -2.24 -17.58 -6.91
CA ILE A 14 -1.26 -18.61 -6.55
C ILE A 14 -1.73 -19.38 -5.31
N ALA A 15 -2.14 -18.69 -4.25
CA ALA A 15 -2.61 -19.34 -3.03
C ALA A 15 -3.78 -20.31 -3.28
N ARG A 16 -4.74 -19.93 -4.15
CA ARG A 16 -5.85 -20.80 -4.52
C ARG A 16 -5.41 -22.03 -5.32
N PHE A 17 -4.43 -21.88 -6.24
CA PHE A 17 -3.92 -23.03 -6.99
C PHE A 17 -3.10 -23.97 -6.11
N ILE A 18 -2.32 -23.46 -5.18
CA ILE A 18 -1.62 -24.27 -4.17
C ILE A 18 -2.61 -25.03 -3.30
N GLY A 19 -3.67 -24.36 -2.82
CA GLY A 19 -4.72 -25.03 -2.05
C GLY A 19 -5.45 -26.13 -2.82
N LYS A 20 -5.56 -26.02 -4.14
CA LYS A 20 -6.09 -27.06 -5.04
C LYS A 20 -5.09 -28.19 -5.32
N GLU A 21 -3.90 -28.14 -4.74
CA GLU A 21 -2.77 -29.04 -5.04
C GLU A 21 -2.37 -29.05 -6.52
N ASN A 22 -2.71 -27.99 -7.24
CA ASN A 22 -2.43 -27.86 -8.67
C ASN A 22 -1.15 -27.04 -8.91
N LYS A 23 0.00 -27.69 -8.66
CA LYS A 23 1.32 -27.07 -8.81
C LYS A 23 1.52 -26.47 -10.21
N LYS A 24 1.10 -27.17 -11.26
CA LYS A 24 1.27 -26.70 -12.65
C LYS A 24 0.57 -25.36 -12.88
N GLN A 25 -0.64 -25.18 -12.36
CA GLN A 25 -1.37 -23.93 -12.47
C GLN A 25 -0.79 -22.83 -11.57
N ALA A 26 -0.26 -23.21 -10.40
CA ALA A 26 0.43 -22.27 -9.53
C ALA A 26 1.72 -21.73 -10.20
N ASP A 27 2.55 -22.62 -10.76
CA ASP A 27 3.75 -22.27 -11.52
C ASP A 27 3.40 -21.35 -12.71
N ASN A 28 2.41 -21.73 -13.52
CA ASN A 28 1.95 -20.94 -14.67
C ASN A 28 1.38 -19.57 -14.23
N SER A 29 0.70 -19.49 -13.08
CA SER A 29 0.22 -18.20 -12.54
C SER A 29 1.38 -17.28 -12.15
N ALA A 30 2.46 -17.82 -11.58
CA ALA A 30 3.65 -17.04 -11.25
C ALA A 30 4.39 -16.59 -12.53
N GLU A 31 4.46 -17.41 -13.56
CA GLU A 31 5.04 -17.02 -14.85
C GLU A 31 4.23 -15.92 -15.53
N HIS A 32 2.89 -15.98 -15.48
CA HIS A 32 2.04 -14.89 -15.94
C HIS A 32 2.25 -13.60 -15.13
N ALA A 33 2.48 -13.71 -13.81
CA ALA A 33 2.80 -12.55 -12.98
C ALA A 33 4.11 -11.89 -13.42
N VAL A 34 5.16 -12.67 -13.72
CA VAL A 34 6.43 -12.17 -14.27
C VAL A 34 6.22 -11.51 -15.64
N PHE A 35 5.44 -12.13 -16.52
CA PHE A 35 5.10 -11.57 -17.83
C PHE A 35 4.34 -10.24 -17.70
N MET A 36 3.35 -10.18 -16.80
CA MET A 36 2.63 -8.93 -16.52
C MET A 36 3.57 -7.86 -15.93
N ALA A 37 4.48 -8.23 -15.03
CA ALA A 37 5.47 -7.32 -14.48
C ALA A 37 6.34 -6.71 -15.59
N ALA A 38 6.77 -7.50 -16.57
CA ALA A 38 7.55 -7.03 -17.71
C ALA A 38 6.78 -5.99 -18.55
N ILE A 39 5.54 -6.30 -18.94
CA ILE A 39 4.72 -5.40 -19.73
C ILE A 39 4.44 -4.09 -18.97
N ILE A 40 4.00 -4.20 -17.73
CA ILE A 40 3.62 -3.04 -16.91
C ILE A 40 4.85 -2.16 -16.63
N SER A 41 6.00 -2.77 -16.36
CA SER A 41 7.23 -2.01 -16.05
C SER A 41 7.71 -1.23 -17.26
N VAL A 42 7.77 -1.85 -18.44
CA VAL A 42 8.15 -1.17 -19.68
C VAL A 42 7.16 -0.06 -20.01
N PHE A 43 5.86 -0.35 -19.94
CA PHE A 43 4.81 0.62 -20.25
C PHE A 43 4.87 1.85 -19.32
N LEU A 44 4.96 1.65 -18.01
CA LEU A 44 5.01 2.75 -17.05
C LEU A 44 6.33 3.52 -17.13
N SER A 45 7.47 2.84 -17.34
CA SER A 45 8.76 3.50 -17.57
C SER A 45 8.72 4.40 -18.80
N LEU A 46 8.19 3.89 -19.92
CA LEU A 46 8.12 4.68 -21.16
C LEU A 46 7.17 5.87 -21.00
N ILE A 47 6.00 5.69 -20.42
CA ILE A 47 5.07 6.80 -20.14
C ILE A 47 5.73 7.84 -19.24
N GLY A 48 6.40 7.40 -18.17
CA GLY A 48 7.08 8.30 -17.24
C GLY A 48 8.21 9.08 -17.91
N LEU A 49 8.98 8.44 -18.77
CA LEU A 49 10.06 9.10 -19.50
C LEU A 49 9.56 10.05 -20.60
N MET A 50 8.48 9.67 -21.30
CA MET A 50 7.92 10.50 -22.39
C MET A 50 7.09 11.68 -21.88
N PHE A 51 6.28 11.46 -20.86
CA PHE A 51 5.28 12.43 -20.38
C PHE A 51 5.59 13.00 -19.00
N GLY A 52 6.69 12.61 -18.34
CA GLY A 52 6.97 12.98 -16.96
C GLY A 52 7.02 14.49 -16.71
N LYS A 53 7.64 15.27 -17.61
CA LYS A 53 7.63 16.74 -17.50
C LYS A 53 6.21 17.32 -17.63
N THR A 54 5.41 16.81 -18.55
CA THR A 54 4.02 17.22 -18.76
C THR A 54 3.17 16.89 -17.52
N ILE A 55 3.39 15.72 -16.94
CA ILE A 55 2.70 15.31 -15.71
C ILE A 55 3.07 16.24 -14.55
N LEU A 56 4.37 16.54 -14.35
CA LEU A 56 4.81 17.47 -13.31
C LEU A 56 4.23 18.87 -13.51
N THR A 57 4.21 19.36 -14.74
CA THR A 57 3.61 20.68 -15.07
C THR A 57 2.11 20.69 -14.81
N PHE A 58 1.40 19.61 -15.12
CA PHE A 58 -0.02 19.47 -14.82
C PHE A 58 -0.31 19.54 -13.31
N PHE A 59 0.58 19.01 -12.48
CA PHE A 59 0.50 19.14 -11.02
C PHE A 59 1.01 20.49 -10.48
N GLY A 60 1.36 21.43 -11.36
CA GLY A 60 1.71 22.79 -10.98
C GLY A 60 3.20 23.05 -10.79
N ALA A 61 4.09 22.10 -11.10
CA ALA A 61 5.54 22.33 -11.04
C ALA A 61 5.99 23.32 -12.12
N LYS A 62 6.79 24.32 -11.74
CA LYS A 62 7.33 25.36 -12.64
C LYS A 62 8.78 25.68 -12.28
N GLY A 63 9.53 26.21 -13.26
CA GLY A 63 10.88 26.69 -13.05
C GLY A 63 11.82 25.63 -12.49
N GLU A 64 12.53 25.95 -11.43
CA GLU A 64 13.50 25.08 -10.78
C GLU A 64 12.86 23.83 -10.19
N ILE A 65 11.66 23.94 -9.60
CA ILE A 65 10.92 22.79 -9.07
C ILE A 65 10.62 21.77 -10.15
N LEU A 66 10.28 22.21 -11.36
CA LEU A 66 10.05 21.31 -12.50
C LEU A 66 11.34 20.58 -12.92
N ASN A 67 12.47 21.27 -12.93
CA ASN A 67 13.75 20.67 -13.30
C ASN A 67 14.19 19.63 -12.27
N LEU A 68 14.20 19.98 -10.99
CA LEU A 68 14.54 19.07 -9.89
C LEU A 68 13.60 17.86 -9.83
N GLY A 69 12.30 18.12 -9.97
CA GLY A 69 11.30 17.06 -10.03
C GLY A 69 11.48 16.12 -11.21
N TRP A 70 11.90 16.66 -12.36
CA TRP A 70 12.20 15.84 -13.54
C TRP A 70 13.47 15.02 -13.38
N GLU A 71 14.52 15.56 -12.80
CA GLU A 71 15.75 14.81 -12.50
C GLU A 71 15.46 13.60 -11.61
N TYR A 72 14.69 13.80 -10.55
CA TYR A 72 14.24 12.72 -9.68
C TYR A 72 13.39 11.69 -10.43
N LEU A 73 12.32 12.16 -11.10
CA LEU A 73 11.36 11.29 -11.77
C LEU A 73 12.00 10.46 -12.89
N ARG A 74 12.90 11.05 -13.66
CA ARG A 74 13.62 10.36 -14.74
C ARG A 74 14.41 9.17 -14.22
N VAL A 75 15.16 9.34 -13.13
CA VAL A 75 15.93 8.26 -12.50
C VAL A 75 14.98 7.17 -11.97
N MET A 76 13.90 7.56 -11.30
CA MET A 76 12.89 6.62 -10.81
C MET A 76 12.22 5.83 -11.94
N CYS A 77 11.93 6.47 -13.09
CA CYS A 77 11.36 5.77 -14.25
C CYS A 77 12.31 4.72 -14.83
N ILE A 78 13.62 4.99 -14.86
CA ILE A 78 14.63 4.01 -15.28
C ILE A 78 14.70 2.84 -14.30
N GLY A 79 14.58 3.10 -12.99
CA GLY A 79 14.58 2.09 -11.93
C GLY A 79 13.25 1.32 -11.80
N MET A 80 12.18 1.81 -12.39
CA MET A 80 10.82 1.25 -12.23
C MET A 80 10.70 -0.24 -12.57
N PRO A 81 11.35 -0.80 -13.61
CA PRO A 81 11.32 -2.23 -13.87
C PRO A 81 11.77 -3.06 -12.65
N PHE A 82 12.88 -2.72 -12.04
CA PHE A 82 13.41 -3.46 -10.88
C PHE A 82 12.45 -3.41 -9.69
N MET A 83 11.83 -2.25 -9.45
CA MET A 83 10.85 -2.06 -8.37
C MET A 83 9.59 -2.90 -8.62
N ILE A 84 9.10 -2.92 -9.86
CA ILE A 84 7.88 -3.66 -10.23
C ILE A 84 8.13 -5.16 -10.14
N PHE A 85 9.21 -5.66 -10.71
CA PHE A 85 9.55 -7.08 -10.60
C PHE A 85 9.73 -7.52 -9.15
N SER A 86 10.44 -6.75 -8.33
CA SER A 86 10.59 -7.03 -6.89
C SER A 86 9.24 -7.08 -6.16
N GLY A 87 8.29 -6.21 -6.53
CA GLY A 87 6.93 -6.23 -6.02
C GLY A 87 6.15 -7.48 -6.39
N PHE A 88 6.28 -7.94 -7.64
CA PHE A 88 5.63 -9.17 -8.11
C PHE A 88 6.28 -10.42 -7.50
N PHE A 89 7.61 -10.48 -7.37
CA PHE A 89 8.27 -11.59 -6.66
C PHE A 89 7.83 -11.71 -5.20
N ARG A 90 7.69 -10.56 -4.49
CA ARG A 90 7.09 -10.56 -3.15
C ARG A 90 5.68 -11.14 -3.15
N SER A 91 4.88 -10.80 -4.15
CA SER A 91 3.50 -11.27 -4.24
C SER A 91 3.41 -12.76 -4.56
N ILE A 92 4.34 -13.29 -5.35
CA ILE A 92 4.45 -14.72 -5.65
C ILE A 92 4.80 -15.49 -4.37
N LEU A 93 5.84 -15.08 -3.65
CA LEU A 93 6.26 -15.71 -2.40
C LEU A 93 5.18 -15.61 -1.31
N ALA A 94 4.51 -14.46 -1.22
CA ALA A 94 3.36 -14.31 -0.34
C ALA A 94 2.22 -15.28 -0.70
N GLY A 95 2.00 -15.56 -1.99
CA GLY A 95 1.00 -16.51 -2.47
C GLY A 95 1.30 -17.95 -2.05
N GLU A 96 2.55 -18.34 -1.92
CA GLU A 96 2.95 -19.66 -1.41
C GLU A 96 3.08 -19.70 0.13
N GLY A 97 2.87 -18.57 0.82
CA GLY A 97 2.89 -18.49 2.28
C GLY A 97 4.21 -18.00 2.87
N ASP A 98 5.24 -17.79 2.05
CA ASP A 98 6.50 -17.23 2.53
C ASP A 98 6.40 -15.71 2.63
N MET A 99 6.16 -15.22 3.84
CA MET A 99 6.18 -13.81 4.18
C MET A 99 7.52 -13.36 4.78
N LYS A 100 8.31 -14.32 5.32
CA LYS A 100 9.53 -14.01 6.05
C LYS A 100 10.65 -13.58 5.11
N PHE A 101 10.86 -14.33 4.06
CA PHE A 101 11.94 -14.05 3.12
C PHE A 101 11.76 -12.73 2.37
N PRO A 102 10.59 -12.41 1.79
CA PRO A 102 10.33 -11.09 1.20
C PRO A 102 10.51 -9.94 2.19
N MET A 103 10.16 -10.11 3.46
CA MET A 103 10.37 -9.12 4.51
C MET A 103 11.86 -8.87 4.76
N MET A 104 12.67 -9.92 4.84
CA MET A 104 14.13 -9.80 5.03
C MET A 104 14.79 -9.05 3.85
N ILE A 105 14.39 -9.38 2.61
CA ILE A 105 14.90 -8.68 1.42
C ILE A 105 14.46 -7.21 1.39
N ALA A 106 13.21 -6.92 1.77
CA ALA A 106 12.74 -5.53 1.88
C ALA A 106 13.54 -4.75 2.94
N GLY A 107 13.83 -5.38 4.08
CA GLY A 107 14.70 -4.84 5.12
C GLY A 107 16.12 -4.53 4.59
N LEU A 108 16.71 -5.47 3.85
CA LEU A 108 18.01 -5.24 3.18
C LEU A 108 17.95 -4.02 2.26
N GLY A 109 16.91 -3.90 1.42
CA GLY A 109 16.73 -2.75 0.54
C GLY A 109 16.61 -1.42 1.30
N THR A 110 15.92 -1.42 2.44
CA THR A 110 15.79 -0.24 3.30
C THR A 110 17.14 0.14 3.93
N VAL A 111 17.88 -0.82 4.47
CA VAL A 111 19.21 -0.57 5.06
C VAL A 111 20.17 -0.04 3.99
N LEU A 112 20.18 -0.65 2.82
CA LEU A 112 21.01 -0.15 1.69
C LEU A 112 20.63 1.28 1.31
N ASN A 113 19.35 1.61 1.23
CA ASN A 113 18.91 2.97 0.93
C ASN A 113 19.37 3.98 1.98
N ILE A 114 19.22 3.66 3.28
CA ILE A 114 19.70 4.52 4.38
C ILE A 114 21.20 4.78 4.30
N ILE A 115 22.00 3.79 3.88
CA ILE A 115 23.44 3.93 3.74
C ILE A 115 23.80 4.74 2.47
N LEU A 116 23.09 4.49 1.36
CA LEU A 116 23.39 5.12 0.08
C LEU A 116 22.88 6.55 -0.02
N ASP A 117 21.77 6.90 0.64
CA ASP A 117 21.20 8.25 0.60
C ASP A 117 22.23 9.33 0.97
N PRO A 118 22.92 9.30 2.12
CA PRO A 118 23.91 10.33 2.45
C PRO A 118 25.08 10.36 1.47
N ILE A 119 25.51 9.22 0.92
CA ILE A 119 26.62 9.14 -0.03
C ILE A 119 26.28 9.80 -1.36
N PHE A 120 25.05 9.62 -1.85
CA PHE A 120 24.64 10.18 -3.14
C PHE A 120 24.09 11.61 -3.02
N ILE A 121 23.46 11.98 -1.89
CA ILE A 121 22.82 13.28 -1.72
C ILE A 121 23.82 14.38 -1.40
N PHE A 122 24.75 14.14 -0.45
CA PHE A 122 25.58 15.16 0.15
C PHE A 122 27.02 15.15 -0.40
N GLU A 123 27.65 16.32 -0.37
CA GLU A 123 29.11 16.47 -0.52
C GLU A 123 29.74 16.26 0.87
N LEU A 124 30.23 15.05 1.14
CA LEU A 124 30.78 14.69 2.44
C LEU A 124 32.25 15.07 2.64
N GLU A 125 32.89 15.69 1.65
CA GLU A 125 34.32 16.11 1.71
C GLU A 125 34.59 17.02 2.92
N SER A 126 33.67 17.92 3.24
CA SER A 126 33.79 18.86 4.37
C SER A 126 33.83 18.14 5.74
N TYR A 127 33.41 16.88 5.80
CA TYR A 127 33.37 16.05 7.01
C TYR A 127 34.40 14.92 6.97
N GLY A 128 35.36 14.95 6.00
CA GLY A 128 36.34 13.88 5.83
C GLY A 128 35.80 12.58 5.25
N GLY A 129 34.59 12.61 4.65
CA GLY A 129 33.95 11.48 4.00
C GLY A 129 33.89 11.62 2.48
N PHE A 130 33.45 10.57 1.79
CA PHE A 130 33.20 10.55 0.36
C PHE A 130 31.73 10.73 0.05
N GLY A 131 31.33 11.66 -0.80
CA GLY A 131 29.96 11.89 -1.24
C GLY A 131 29.90 12.53 -2.63
N PHE A 132 28.86 12.20 -3.37
CA PHE A 132 28.69 12.63 -4.75
C PHE A 132 28.03 14.01 -4.91
N GLY A 133 27.33 14.52 -3.88
CA GLY A 133 26.68 15.85 -3.93
C GLY A 133 25.56 15.99 -4.96
N LEU A 134 24.88 14.90 -5.33
CA LEU A 134 23.90 14.90 -6.42
C LEU A 134 22.50 15.40 -5.99
N GLY A 135 22.34 15.80 -4.71
CA GLY A 135 21.07 16.34 -4.19
C GLY A 135 19.87 15.41 -4.44
N ILE A 136 18.81 15.96 -5.02
CA ILE A 136 17.55 15.21 -5.27
C ILE A 136 17.75 14.04 -6.25
N ALA A 137 18.59 14.19 -7.27
CA ALA A 137 18.92 13.11 -8.18
C ALA A 137 19.64 11.96 -7.45
N GLY A 138 20.51 12.32 -6.48
CA GLY A 138 21.22 11.37 -5.62
C GLY A 138 20.25 10.49 -4.79
N ALA A 139 19.21 11.07 -4.20
CA ALA A 139 18.17 10.34 -3.47
C ALA A 139 17.45 9.33 -4.39
N ALA A 140 17.11 9.73 -5.62
CA ALA A 140 16.53 8.81 -6.59
C ALA A 140 17.49 7.67 -6.96
N MET A 141 18.78 7.98 -7.17
CA MET A 141 19.80 6.99 -7.50
C MET A 141 20.02 5.99 -6.38
N ALA A 142 20.13 6.43 -5.13
CA ALA A 142 20.26 5.56 -3.97
C ALA A 142 19.06 4.60 -3.84
N THR A 143 17.83 5.10 -4.05
CA THR A 143 16.64 4.28 -4.07
C THR A 143 16.67 3.25 -5.19
N VAL A 144 16.99 3.65 -6.42
CA VAL A 144 17.04 2.74 -7.57
C VAL A 144 18.11 1.67 -7.39
N ILE A 145 19.33 2.04 -6.96
CA ILE A 145 20.42 1.10 -6.74
C ILE A 145 20.04 0.07 -5.68
N SER A 146 19.42 0.50 -4.57
CA SER A 146 18.93 -0.40 -3.53
C SER A 146 17.91 -1.39 -4.08
N GLN A 147 16.98 -0.94 -4.94
CA GLN A 147 15.98 -1.80 -5.56
C GLN A 147 16.57 -2.72 -6.64
N VAL A 148 17.61 -2.30 -7.35
CA VAL A 148 18.35 -3.16 -8.29
C VAL A 148 19.01 -4.32 -7.52
N ILE A 149 19.65 -4.02 -6.40
CA ILE A 149 20.27 -5.07 -5.55
C ILE A 149 19.18 -6.03 -5.02
N VAL A 150 18.08 -5.50 -4.49
CA VAL A 150 16.91 -6.29 -4.06
C VAL A 150 16.40 -7.20 -5.17
N PHE A 151 16.25 -6.67 -6.39
CA PHE A 151 15.83 -7.45 -7.56
C PHE A 151 16.78 -8.61 -7.85
N PHE A 152 18.08 -8.37 -7.88
CA PHE A 152 19.05 -9.44 -8.14
C PHE A 152 19.11 -10.46 -7.00
N VAL A 153 18.89 -10.08 -5.76
CA VAL A 153 18.74 -11.03 -4.65
C VAL A 153 17.50 -11.92 -4.86
N PHE A 154 16.36 -11.38 -5.27
CA PHE A 154 15.19 -12.18 -5.63
C PHE A 154 15.49 -13.15 -6.78
N ILE A 155 16.11 -12.68 -7.88
CA ILE A 155 16.50 -13.52 -9.02
C ILE A 155 17.41 -14.67 -8.55
N TYR A 156 18.44 -14.34 -7.78
CA TYR A 156 19.36 -15.36 -7.28
C TYR A 156 18.68 -16.45 -6.45
N MET A 157 17.80 -16.04 -5.53
CA MET A 157 17.13 -16.96 -4.63
C MET A 157 16.04 -17.78 -5.32
N LEU A 158 15.28 -17.17 -6.23
CA LEU A 158 14.18 -17.87 -6.91
C LEU A 158 14.65 -18.80 -8.04
N PHE A 159 15.70 -18.41 -8.78
CA PHE A 159 16.11 -19.12 -9.99
C PHE A 159 17.36 -20.00 -9.80
N PHE A 160 18.19 -19.74 -8.75
CA PHE A 160 19.44 -20.48 -8.54
C PHE A 160 19.51 -21.24 -7.22
N LYS A 161 18.70 -20.87 -6.22
CA LYS A 161 18.67 -21.53 -4.90
C LYS A 161 17.41 -22.33 -4.64
N ASP A 162 16.48 -22.40 -5.59
CA ASP A 162 15.20 -23.11 -5.47
C ASP A 162 14.48 -22.83 -4.14
N HIS A 163 14.53 -21.56 -3.70
CA HIS A 163 13.95 -21.14 -2.42
C HIS A 163 12.42 -21.21 -2.40
N SER A 164 11.79 -21.16 -3.58
CA SER A 164 10.35 -21.09 -3.75
C SER A 164 9.76 -22.48 -4.03
N TYR A 165 8.53 -22.73 -3.57
CA TYR A 165 7.72 -23.85 -4.01
C TYR A 165 7.40 -23.77 -5.51
N ILE A 166 7.25 -22.56 -6.02
CA ILE A 166 7.03 -22.26 -7.43
C ILE A 166 8.30 -22.54 -8.24
N THR A 167 8.13 -23.22 -9.38
CA THR A 167 9.21 -23.54 -10.31
C THR A 167 9.02 -22.74 -11.59
N PHE A 168 9.98 -21.86 -11.90
CA PHE A 168 9.96 -21.08 -13.14
C PHE A 168 10.58 -21.88 -14.29
N ARG A 169 9.75 -22.37 -15.21
CA ARG A 169 10.18 -23.11 -16.41
C ARG A 169 9.58 -22.50 -17.66
N LEU A 170 10.24 -21.52 -18.25
CA LEU A 170 9.78 -20.84 -19.46
C LEU A 170 9.38 -21.81 -20.61
N ARG A 171 9.94 -23.02 -20.60
CA ARG A 171 9.60 -24.05 -21.60
C ARG A 171 8.18 -24.59 -21.42
N ASP A 172 7.68 -24.61 -20.19
CA ASP A 172 6.37 -25.15 -19.84
C ASP A 172 5.29 -24.04 -19.76
N PHE A 173 5.69 -22.78 -20.03
CA PHE A 173 4.79 -21.65 -20.03
C PHE A 173 3.70 -21.82 -21.07
N SER A 174 2.45 -21.79 -20.63
CA SER A 174 1.29 -21.78 -21.50
C SER A 174 0.46 -20.52 -21.23
N PHE A 175 0.38 -19.64 -22.24
CA PHE A 175 -0.40 -18.42 -22.14
C PHE A 175 -1.88 -18.75 -21.87
N SER A 176 -2.43 -18.17 -20.80
CA SER A 176 -3.81 -18.36 -20.39
C SER A 176 -4.47 -17.02 -20.05
N THR A 177 -5.45 -16.64 -20.82
CA THR A 177 -6.29 -15.46 -20.55
C THR A 177 -7.06 -15.62 -19.24
N ASP A 178 -7.42 -16.83 -18.85
CA ASP A 178 -8.15 -17.10 -17.62
C ASP A 178 -7.30 -16.80 -16.38
N ILE A 179 -6.01 -17.10 -16.41
CA ILE A 179 -5.08 -16.77 -15.32
C ILE A 179 -4.90 -15.25 -15.25
N ILE A 180 -4.69 -14.59 -16.37
CA ILE A 180 -4.57 -13.13 -16.42
C ILE A 180 -5.85 -12.49 -15.87
N TRP A 181 -7.01 -12.97 -16.29
CA TRP A 181 -8.29 -12.47 -15.81
C TRP A 181 -8.48 -12.72 -14.30
N ASP A 182 -8.06 -13.88 -13.82
CA ASP A 182 -8.12 -14.23 -12.39
C ASP A 182 -7.27 -13.28 -11.53
N ILE A 183 -6.10 -12.86 -12.02
CA ILE A 183 -5.24 -11.86 -11.37
C ILE A 183 -5.85 -10.46 -11.49
N VAL A 184 -6.29 -10.07 -12.67
CA VAL A 184 -6.78 -8.71 -12.97
C VAL A 184 -8.10 -8.41 -12.26
N LYS A 185 -9.04 -9.35 -12.22
CA LYS A 185 -10.35 -9.16 -11.54
C LYS A 185 -10.23 -8.87 -10.03
N ILE A 186 -9.12 -9.25 -9.43
CA ILE A 186 -8.82 -8.94 -8.03
C ILE A 186 -7.91 -7.72 -7.94
N GLY A 187 -6.85 -7.72 -8.73
CA GLY A 187 -5.79 -6.73 -8.66
C GLY A 187 -6.19 -5.35 -9.17
N LEU A 188 -6.95 -5.28 -10.25
CA LEU A 188 -7.38 -3.98 -10.81
C LEU A 188 -8.31 -3.22 -9.87
N PRO A 189 -9.37 -3.82 -9.28
CA PRO A 189 -10.16 -3.14 -8.27
C PRO A 189 -9.35 -2.71 -7.05
N ALA A 190 -8.40 -3.53 -6.60
CA ALA A 190 -7.51 -3.17 -5.50
C ALA A 190 -6.61 -1.97 -5.85
N SER A 191 -6.09 -1.91 -7.08
CA SER A 191 -5.31 -0.77 -7.58
C SER A 191 -6.14 0.49 -7.66
N LEU A 192 -7.36 0.41 -8.20
CA LEU A 192 -8.30 1.53 -8.31
C LEU A 192 -8.70 2.05 -6.92
N SER A 193 -8.84 1.17 -5.92
CA SER A 193 -9.10 1.58 -4.54
C SER A 193 -8.00 2.50 -4.00
N MET A 194 -6.73 2.23 -4.32
CA MET A 194 -5.62 3.09 -3.92
C MET A 194 -5.67 4.46 -4.63
N VAL A 195 -6.09 4.50 -5.89
CA VAL A 195 -6.30 5.77 -6.61
C VAL A 195 -7.42 6.56 -5.96
N VAL A 196 -8.54 5.92 -5.62
CA VAL A 196 -9.67 6.57 -4.93
C VAL A 196 -9.22 7.14 -3.58
N MET A 197 -8.40 6.41 -2.82
CA MET A 197 -7.84 6.91 -1.56
C MET A 197 -6.94 8.14 -1.77
N ALA A 198 -6.08 8.13 -2.80
CA ALA A 198 -5.23 9.27 -3.11
C ALA A 198 -6.04 10.51 -3.53
N ILE A 199 -7.09 10.32 -4.34
CA ILE A 199 -8.03 11.39 -4.69
C ILE A 199 -8.71 11.94 -3.42
N GLY A 200 -9.17 11.04 -2.55
CA GLY A 200 -9.77 11.41 -1.27
C GLY A 200 -8.84 12.26 -0.42
N GLN A 201 -7.58 11.86 -0.28
CA GLN A 201 -6.58 12.64 0.46
C GLN A 201 -6.39 14.04 -0.14
N GLY A 202 -6.36 14.17 -1.47
CA GLY A 202 -6.31 15.47 -2.15
C GLY A 202 -7.54 16.33 -1.87
N VAL A 203 -8.74 15.75 -1.89
CA VAL A 203 -10.00 16.44 -1.56
C VAL A 203 -9.97 16.92 -0.12
N PHE A 204 -9.58 16.09 0.84
CA PHE A 204 -9.49 16.48 2.25
C PHE A 204 -8.45 17.56 2.49
N ASN A 205 -7.28 17.48 1.87
CA ASN A 205 -6.28 18.54 1.96
C ASN A 205 -6.85 19.87 1.45
N LYS A 206 -7.63 19.86 0.36
CA LYS A 206 -8.28 21.06 -0.19
C LYS A 206 -9.38 21.60 0.74
N ILE A 207 -10.09 20.76 1.46
CA ILE A 207 -11.08 21.19 2.45
C ILE A 207 -10.37 21.77 3.68
N LEU A 208 -9.33 21.12 4.17
CA LEU A 208 -8.62 21.51 5.39
C LEU A 208 -7.82 22.80 5.23
N ILE A 209 -7.26 23.08 4.04
CA ILE A 209 -6.56 24.35 3.77
C ILE A 209 -7.50 25.57 3.85
N HIS A 210 -8.81 25.35 3.74
CA HIS A 210 -9.80 26.41 3.94
C HIS A 210 -9.78 26.96 5.38
N PHE A 211 -9.38 26.16 6.36
CA PHE A 211 -9.22 26.58 7.75
C PHE A 211 -7.86 27.22 7.98
N SER A 212 -6.78 26.47 7.77
CA SER A 212 -5.39 26.95 7.86
C SER A 212 -4.40 25.94 7.27
N ALA A 213 -3.16 26.40 7.03
CA ALA A 213 -2.05 25.54 6.69
C ALA A 213 -1.70 24.58 7.84
N ASP A 214 -1.83 25.03 9.09
CA ASP A 214 -1.56 24.25 10.30
C ASP A 214 -2.54 23.08 10.44
N THR A 215 -3.81 23.26 10.02
CA THR A 215 -4.79 22.18 9.99
C THR A 215 -4.39 21.07 9.00
N VAL A 216 -3.84 21.44 7.84
CA VAL A 216 -3.32 20.47 6.87
C VAL A 216 -2.09 19.77 7.44
N ALA A 217 -1.16 20.52 8.05
CA ALA A 217 0.02 19.97 8.70
C ALA A 217 -0.37 18.99 9.81
N ALA A 218 -1.33 19.35 10.66
CA ALA A 218 -1.85 18.49 11.72
C ALA A 218 -2.43 17.17 11.18
N TYR A 219 -3.22 17.24 10.09
CA TYR A 219 -3.75 16.04 9.45
C TYR A 219 -2.66 15.14 8.87
N GLN A 220 -1.60 15.72 8.31
CA GLN A 220 -0.46 14.94 7.78
C GLN A 220 0.36 14.27 8.91
N VAL A 221 0.58 14.97 10.03
CA VAL A 221 1.25 14.40 11.21
C VAL A 221 0.42 13.26 11.79
N ALA A 222 -0.88 13.46 11.98
CA ALA A 222 -1.79 12.41 12.44
C ALA A 222 -1.79 11.19 11.51
N GLY A 223 -1.78 11.40 10.19
CA GLY A 223 -1.70 10.31 9.21
C GLY A 223 -0.44 9.46 9.29
N ARG A 224 0.70 10.01 9.76
CA ARG A 224 1.90 9.22 10.03
C ARG A 224 1.73 8.30 11.24
N LEU A 225 1.06 8.78 12.28
CA LEU A 225 0.73 7.96 13.45
C LEU A 225 -0.33 6.91 13.14
N ASP A 226 -1.33 7.23 12.31
CA ASP A 226 -2.29 6.26 11.78
C ASP A 226 -1.58 5.09 11.09
N MET A 227 -0.57 5.37 10.28
CA MET A 227 0.21 4.35 9.60
C MET A 227 0.86 3.38 10.58
N LEU A 228 1.42 3.88 11.70
CA LEU A 228 2.02 3.03 12.75
C LEU A 228 0.97 2.13 13.41
N VAL A 229 -0.23 2.65 13.68
CA VAL A 229 -1.35 1.86 14.24
C VAL A 229 -1.74 0.73 13.29
N PHE A 230 -1.75 0.98 11.98
CA PHE A 230 -2.22 0.02 10.97
C PHE A 230 -1.15 -0.96 10.48
N LEU A 231 0.14 -0.75 10.72
CA LEU A 231 1.21 -1.66 10.27
C LEU A 231 0.96 -3.14 10.70
N PRO A 232 0.66 -3.46 11.97
CA PRO A 232 0.38 -4.83 12.37
C PRO A 232 -0.88 -5.40 11.72
N ILE A 233 -1.89 -4.55 11.50
CA ILE A 233 -3.15 -4.94 10.87
C ILE A 233 -2.94 -5.30 9.39
N PHE A 234 -2.12 -4.53 8.67
CA PHE A 234 -1.76 -4.84 7.30
C PHE A 234 -1.03 -6.18 7.18
N SER A 235 -0.22 -6.54 8.17
CA SER A 235 0.48 -7.83 8.21
C SER A 235 -0.49 -9.00 8.38
N ILE A 236 -1.43 -8.90 9.34
CA ILE A 236 -2.51 -9.89 9.53
C ILE A 236 -3.36 -9.98 8.26
N ALA A 237 -3.76 -8.84 7.71
CA ALA A 237 -4.58 -8.76 6.52
C ALA A 237 -3.90 -9.38 5.28
N ALA A 238 -2.60 -9.19 5.10
CA ALA A 238 -1.85 -9.82 4.02
C ALA A 238 -1.83 -11.35 4.16
N SER A 239 -1.57 -11.85 5.36
CA SER A 239 -1.58 -13.30 5.66
C SER A 239 -2.96 -13.91 5.43
N LEU A 240 -4.03 -13.18 5.75
CA LEU A 240 -5.40 -13.63 5.49
C LEU A 240 -5.67 -13.85 4.00
N THR A 241 -5.15 -13.01 3.12
CA THR A 241 -5.34 -13.19 1.67
C THR A 241 -4.79 -14.56 1.22
N THR A 242 -3.63 -14.94 1.69
CA THR A 242 -2.97 -16.22 1.36
C THR A 242 -3.68 -17.41 1.99
N LEU A 243 -3.88 -17.39 3.30
CA LEU A 243 -4.49 -18.53 4.03
C LEU A 243 -5.93 -18.78 3.55
N VAL A 244 -6.72 -17.72 3.37
CA VAL A 244 -8.08 -17.83 2.83
C VAL A 244 -8.06 -18.40 1.41
N GLY A 245 -7.12 -17.95 0.56
CA GLY A 245 -6.94 -18.49 -0.78
C GLY A 245 -6.62 -19.98 -0.76
N MET A 246 -5.69 -20.40 0.08
CA MET A 246 -5.29 -21.81 0.22
C MET A 246 -6.44 -22.69 0.73
N PHE A 247 -7.08 -22.35 1.85
CA PHE A 247 -8.19 -23.15 2.41
C PHE A 247 -9.41 -23.16 1.49
N PHE A 248 -9.68 -22.06 0.81
CA PHE A 248 -10.75 -22.02 -0.18
C PHE A 248 -10.43 -22.92 -1.39
N GLY A 249 -9.18 -22.91 -1.86
CA GLY A 249 -8.70 -23.79 -2.92
C GLY A 249 -8.80 -25.28 -2.54
N ALA A 250 -8.40 -25.61 -1.32
CA ALA A 250 -8.45 -26.96 -0.75
C ALA A 250 -9.88 -27.44 -0.43
N LYS A 251 -10.88 -26.54 -0.46
CA LYS A 251 -12.27 -26.78 -0.02
C LYS A 251 -12.38 -27.13 1.47
N GLU A 252 -11.41 -26.74 2.28
CA GLU A 252 -11.39 -26.91 3.72
C GLU A 252 -12.18 -25.79 4.42
N TYR A 253 -13.50 -25.83 4.36
CA TYR A 253 -14.38 -24.75 4.80
C TYR A 253 -14.38 -24.53 6.32
N GLU A 254 -14.07 -25.55 7.13
CA GLU A 254 -13.93 -25.40 8.58
C GLU A 254 -12.69 -24.58 8.94
N ALA A 255 -11.54 -24.97 8.38
CA ALA A 255 -10.29 -24.22 8.55
C ALA A 255 -10.42 -22.79 7.99
N LEU A 256 -11.10 -22.62 6.85
CA LEU A 256 -11.40 -21.33 6.26
C LEU A 256 -12.19 -20.42 7.23
N ARG A 257 -13.29 -20.91 7.78
CA ARG A 257 -14.13 -20.14 8.72
C ARG A 257 -13.37 -19.79 10.00
N PHE A 258 -12.62 -20.74 10.53
CA PHE A 258 -11.77 -20.52 11.71
C PHE A 258 -10.74 -19.42 11.44
N THR A 259 -10.01 -19.51 10.31
CA THR A 259 -8.98 -18.55 9.92
C THR A 259 -9.54 -17.14 9.73
N ILE A 260 -10.70 -17.02 9.07
CA ILE A 260 -11.38 -15.73 8.87
C ILE A 260 -11.74 -15.13 10.23
N LYS A 261 -12.44 -15.90 11.08
CA LYS A 261 -12.87 -15.43 12.41
C LYS A 261 -11.67 -15.03 13.27
N TYR A 262 -10.65 -15.90 13.35
CA TYR A 262 -9.46 -15.66 14.15
C TYR A 262 -8.68 -14.43 13.67
N GLY A 263 -8.48 -14.30 12.36
CA GLY A 263 -7.73 -13.17 11.78
C GLY A 263 -8.45 -11.83 11.99
N ILE A 264 -9.76 -11.77 11.75
CA ILE A 264 -10.56 -10.56 11.99
C ILE A 264 -10.56 -10.18 13.47
N MET A 265 -10.76 -11.16 14.36
CA MET A 265 -10.77 -10.91 15.82
C MET A 265 -9.39 -10.46 16.31
N SER A 266 -8.32 -11.12 15.86
CA SER A 266 -6.95 -10.73 16.23
C SER A 266 -6.63 -9.30 15.80
N ALA A 267 -7.00 -8.92 14.57
CA ALA A 267 -6.82 -7.56 14.08
C ALA A 267 -7.67 -6.56 14.88
N PHE A 268 -8.91 -6.90 15.21
CA PHE A 268 -9.79 -6.06 16.02
C PHE A 268 -9.21 -5.81 17.42
N PHE A 269 -8.84 -6.86 18.16
CA PHE A 269 -8.30 -6.71 19.51
C PHE A 269 -6.95 -5.98 19.52
N LEU A 270 -6.07 -6.27 18.55
CA LEU A 270 -4.80 -5.57 18.43
C LEU A 270 -5.03 -4.09 18.14
N THR A 271 -6.02 -3.76 17.32
CA THR A 271 -6.39 -2.37 17.03
C THR A 271 -7.00 -1.68 18.24
N VAL A 272 -7.83 -2.36 19.03
CA VAL A 272 -8.35 -1.81 20.30
C VAL A 272 -7.19 -1.46 21.23
N LEU A 273 -6.18 -2.33 21.36
CA LEU A 273 -5.01 -2.05 22.17
C LEU A 273 -4.23 -0.83 21.65
N SER A 274 -3.94 -0.80 20.34
CA SER A 274 -3.22 0.32 19.73
C SER A 274 -4.03 1.62 19.79
N SER A 275 -5.34 1.57 19.63
CA SER A 275 -6.25 2.72 19.74
C SER A 275 -6.26 3.28 21.15
N THR A 276 -6.31 2.40 22.16
CA THR A 276 -6.26 2.82 23.56
C THR A 276 -4.94 3.53 23.87
N PHE A 277 -3.83 2.99 23.36
CA PHE A 277 -2.52 3.63 23.52
C PHE A 277 -2.49 5.01 22.84
N ILE A 278 -2.94 5.14 21.60
CA ILE A 278 -3.00 6.42 20.91
C ILE A 278 -3.93 7.40 21.62
N PHE A 279 -5.10 6.96 22.08
CA PHE A 279 -6.05 7.81 22.81
C PHE A 279 -5.42 8.43 24.06
N LEU A 280 -4.68 7.64 24.84
CA LEU A 280 -4.05 8.09 26.09
C LEU A 280 -2.83 8.97 25.85
N PHE A 281 -2.03 8.67 24.84
CA PHE A 281 -0.73 9.29 24.60
C PHE A 281 -0.65 10.15 23.34
N ALA A 282 -1.80 10.57 22.76
CA ALA A 282 -1.88 11.30 21.51
C ALA A 282 -0.94 12.53 21.46
N GLU A 283 -0.99 13.41 22.46
CA GLU A 283 -0.16 14.61 22.50
C GLU A 283 1.33 14.31 22.57
N ILE A 284 1.72 13.31 23.37
CA ILE A 284 3.11 12.86 23.47
C ILE A 284 3.58 12.29 22.14
N ALA A 285 2.75 11.45 21.50
CA ALA A 285 3.08 10.85 20.22
C ALA A 285 3.22 11.89 19.10
N VAL A 286 2.36 12.89 19.06
CA VAL A 286 2.45 14.02 18.11
C VAL A 286 3.66 14.90 18.42
N GLY A 287 3.98 15.14 19.68
CA GLY A 287 5.12 15.94 20.14
C GLY A 287 6.49 15.44 19.65
N PHE A 288 6.61 14.16 19.26
CA PHE A 288 7.82 13.66 18.59
C PHE A 288 8.00 14.19 17.16
N PHE A 289 6.95 14.76 16.55
CA PHE A 289 6.97 15.24 15.16
C PHE A 289 6.98 16.76 15.03
N THR A 290 6.52 17.47 16.06
CA THR A 290 6.42 18.94 16.05
C THR A 290 6.38 19.49 17.47
N GLU A 291 6.89 20.72 17.64
CA GLU A 291 6.81 21.51 18.87
C GLU A 291 5.67 22.55 18.85
N ASP A 292 4.97 22.69 17.73
CA ASP A 292 3.88 23.64 17.58
C ASP A 292 2.62 23.15 18.33
N GLU A 293 2.26 23.87 19.39
CA GLU A 293 1.13 23.54 20.26
C GLU A 293 -0.22 23.47 19.53
N LEU A 294 -0.44 24.30 18.50
CA LEU A 294 -1.66 24.27 17.72
C LEU A 294 -1.76 23.00 16.87
N ILE A 295 -0.66 22.62 16.21
CA ILE A 295 -0.58 21.37 15.43
C ILE A 295 -0.75 20.17 16.34
N ILE A 296 -0.11 20.17 17.53
CA ILE A 296 -0.26 19.11 18.54
C ILE A 296 -1.74 18.98 18.95
N SER A 297 -2.38 20.07 19.30
CA SER A 297 -3.77 20.06 19.75
C SER A 297 -4.73 19.52 18.69
N ILE A 298 -4.65 20.01 17.43
CA ILE A 298 -5.51 19.55 16.32
C ILE A 298 -5.26 18.09 16.00
N SER A 299 -3.98 17.66 15.92
CA SER A 299 -3.61 16.26 15.63
C SER A 299 -4.07 15.32 16.74
N ALA A 300 -3.86 15.68 18.00
CA ALA A 300 -4.26 14.87 19.14
C ALA A 300 -5.79 14.72 19.22
N ASN A 301 -6.53 15.79 18.94
CA ASN A 301 -8.00 15.74 18.86
C ASN A 301 -8.47 14.78 17.75
N PHE A 302 -7.89 14.89 16.54
CA PHE A 302 -8.15 13.95 15.46
C PHE A 302 -7.90 12.50 15.88
N LEU A 303 -6.72 12.21 16.43
CA LEU A 303 -6.31 10.85 16.83
C LEU A 303 -7.21 10.27 17.92
N ARG A 304 -7.61 11.09 18.92
CA ARG A 304 -8.54 10.68 19.98
C ARG A 304 -9.93 10.34 19.42
N LEU A 305 -10.43 11.13 18.49
CA LEU A 305 -11.70 10.83 17.82
C LEU A 305 -11.60 9.54 16.99
N PHE A 306 -10.52 9.39 16.21
CA PHE A 306 -10.33 8.21 15.37
C PHE A 306 -10.04 6.94 16.14
N ALA A 307 -9.52 7.02 17.36
CA ALA A 307 -9.31 5.87 18.24
C ALA A 307 -10.58 5.00 18.39
N PHE A 308 -11.77 5.61 18.36
CA PHE A 308 -13.06 4.89 18.44
C PHE A 308 -13.43 4.14 17.15
N VAL A 309 -12.93 4.57 16.00
CA VAL A 309 -13.27 3.94 14.71
C VAL A 309 -12.15 3.07 14.12
N TYR A 310 -10.92 3.14 14.63
CA TYR A 310 -9.83 2.26 14.18
C TYR A 310 -10.17 0.77 14.25
N PRO A 311 -10.83 0.23 15.31
CA PRO A 311 -11.24 -1.16 15.32
C PRO A 311 -12.20 -1.51 14.17
N LEU A 312 -13.10 -0.62 13.79
CA LEU A 312 -14.00 -0.80 12.65
C LEU A 312 -13.24 -0.79 11.32
N ILE A 313 -12.25 0.11 11.20
CA ILE A 313 -11.37 0.17 10.02
C ILE A 313 -10.60 -1.15 9.87
N SER A 314 -10.08 -1.71 10.97
CA SER A 314 -9.33 -2.97 10.93
C SER A 314 -10.17 -4.14 10.45
N VAL A 315 -11.44 -4.22 10.89
CA VAL A 315 -12.40 -5.22 10.38
C VAL A 315 -12.66 -4.99 8.89
N GLY A 316 -12.83 -3.75 8.45
CA GLY A 316 -13.01 -3.44 7.03
C GLY A 316 -11.81 -3.86 6.16
N ILE A 317 -10.58 -3.58 6.62
CA ILE A 317 -9.34 -3.95 5.92
C ILE A 317 -9.22 -5.49 5.85
N THR A 318 -9.37 -6.18 6.97
CA THR A 318 -9.24 -7.65 7.02
C THR A 318 -10.32 -8.34 6.21
N THR A 319 -11.58 -7.87 6.28
CA THR A 319 -12.68 -8.37 5.43
C THR A 319 -12.38 -8.18 3.95
N GLY A 320 -11.88 -7.02 3.56
CA GLY A 320 -11.45 -6.77 2.18
C GLY A 320 -10.40 -7.77 1.69
N ARG A 321 -9.43 -8.11 2.53
CA ARG A 321 -8.39 -9.10 2.23
C ARG A 321 -8.92 -10.53 2.15
N VAL A 322 -9.87 -10.88 3.03
CA VAL A 322 -10.60 -12.16 2.94
C VAL A 322 -11.34 -12.28 1.60
N LEU A 323 -12.09 -11.26 1.20
CA LEU A 323 -12.80 -11.25 -0.08
C LEU A 323 -11.85 -11.37 -1.29
N GLN A 324 -10.68 -10.72 -1.24
CA GLN A 324 -9.64 -10.87 -2.24
C GLN A 324 -9.08 -12.31 -2.28
N GLY A 325 -8.81 -12.93 -1.14
CA GLY A 325 -8.41 -14.35 -1.05
C GLY A 325 -9.44 -15.29 -1.67
N LEU A 326 -10.74 -15.02 -1.46
CA LEU A 326 -11.86 -15.74 -2.10
C LEU A 326 -12.01 -15.47 -3.61
N GLY A 327 -11.20 -14.58 -4.18
CA GLY A 327 -11.27 -14.23 -5.60
C GLY A 327 -12.21 -13.06 -5.93
N LYS A 328 -12.71 -12.35 -4.94
CA LYS A 328 -13.64 -11.23 -5.10
C LYS A 328 -12.93 -9.89 -4.86
N GLY A 329 -12.45 -9.22 -5.92
CA GLY A 329 -11.77 -7.91 -5.81
C GLY A 329 -12.71 -6.71 -5.77
N LEU A 330 -13.82 -6.77 -6.51
CA LEU A 330 -14.76 -5.66 -6.68
C LEU A 330 -15.33 -5.08 -5.36
N PRO A 331 -15.66 -5.90 -4.34
CA PRO A 331 -16.16 -5.38 -3.07
C PRO A 331 -15.26 -4.34 -2.43
N VAL A 332 -13.94 -4.55 -2.46
CA VAL A 332 -12.96 -3.62 -1.86
C VAL A 332 -13.02 -2.24 -2.53
N LEU A 333 -13.14 -2.22 -3.86
CA LEU A 333 -13.28 -0.98 -4.61
C LEU A 333 -14.58 -0.26 -4.25
N VAL A 334 -15.71 -0.97 -4.25
CA VAL A 334 -17.01 -0.38 -3.94
C VAL A 334 -17.03 0.19 -2.52
N ILE A 335 -16.55 -0.57 -1.52
CA ILE A 335 -16.43 -0.09 -0.13
C ILE A 335 -15.61 1.20 -0.08
N THR A 336 -14.48 1.25 -0.80
CA THR A 336 -13.59 2.42 -0.81
C THR A 336 -14.24 3.62 -1.48
N ILE A 337 -14.90 3.43 -2.64
CA ILE A 337 -15.62 4.51 -3.35
C ILE A 337 -16.73 5.06 -2.46
N VAL A 338 -17.58 4.20 -1.90
CA VAL A 338 -18.69 4.61 -1.03
C VAL A 338 -18.15 5.36 0.19
N ARG A 339 -17.13 4.83 0.84
CA ARG A 339 -16.52 5.46 2.02
C ARG A 339 -15.97 6.85 1.71
N VAL A 340 -15.12 6.95 0.70
CA VAL A 340 -14.34 8.18 0.43
C VAL A 340 -15.16 9.20 -0.36
N LEU A 341 -15.66 8.80 -1.53
CA LEU A 341 -16.33 9.70 -2.47
C LEU A 341 -17.84 9.76 -2.28
N GLY A 342 -18.45 8.68 -1.81
CA GLY A 342 -19.90 8.61 -1.62
C GLY A 342 -20.40 9.20 -0.32
N VAL A 343 -19.63 9.10 0.76
CA VAL A 343 -20.07 9.52 2.10
C VAL A 343 -19.16 10.61 2.67
N SER A 344 -17.86 10.31 2.85
CA SER A 344 -16.97 11.19 3.61
C SER A 344 -16.78 12.56 2.95
N ALA A 345 -16.41 12.61 1.67
CA ALA A 345 -16.16 13.85 0.97
C ALA A 345 -17.44 14.72 0.80
N PRO A 346 -18.60 14.17 0.37
CA PRO A 346 -19.83 14.94 0.27
C PRO A 346 -20.30 15.49 1.62
N LEU A 347 -20.23 14.71 2.69
CA LEU A 347 -20.60 15.18 4.03
C LEU A 347 -19.66 16.27 4.53
N ALA A 348 -18.33 16.12 4.33
CA ALA A 348 -17.37 17.14 4.69
C ALA A 348 -17.65 18.45 3.96
N VAL A 349 -17.89 18.39 2.64
CA VAL A 349 -18.27 19.57 1.83
C VAL A 349 -19.56 20.21 2.35
N CYS A 350 -20.59 19.41 2.64
CA CYS A 350 -21.86 19.89 3.17
C CYS A 350 -21.67 20.57 4.51
N PHE A 351 -21.00 19.95 5.46
CA PHE A 351 -20.81 20.52 6.79
C PHE A 351 -20.00 21.83 6.77
N ILE A 352 -18.93 21.88 5.97
CA ILE A 352 -18.02 23.02 5.98
C ILE A 352 -18.56 24.18 5.13
N PHE A 353 -18.89 23.92 3.86
CA PHE A 353 -19.21 25.00 2.92
C PHE A 353 -20.69 25.43 2.93
N TYR A 354 -21.62 24.54 3.29
CA TYR A 354 -23.06 24.90 3.34
C TYR A 354 -23.55 25.17 4.76
N MET A 355 -23.01 24.48 5.78
CA MET A 355 -23.47 24.63 7.16
C MET A 355 -22.52 25.48 8.02
N GLY A 356 -21.34 25.88 7.51
CA GLY A 356 -20.36 26.71 8.23
C GLY A 356 -19.82 26.10 9.52
N LYS A 357 -19.68 24.77 9.57
CA LYS A 357 -19.26 24.05 10.77
C LYS A 357 -17.73 24.11 10.94
N PRO A 358 -17.21 23.97 12.18
CA PRO A 358 -15.78 23.92 12.46
C PRO A 358 -15.14 22.61 11.97
N VAL A 359 -13.79 22.56 12.00
CA VAL A 359 -12.96 21.50 11.41
C VAL A 359 -13.29 20.10 11.93
N GLU A 360 -13.72 19.96 13.16
CA GLU A 360 -14.10 18.67 13.78
C GLU A 360 -15.20 17.94 12.98
N TRP A 361 -16.04 18.69 12.25
CA TRP A 361 -17.07 18.09 11.42
C TRP A 361 -16.51 17.38 10.17
N VAL A 362 -15.29 17.74 9.76
CA VAL A 362 -14.55 16.95 8.76
C VAL A 362 -14.23 15.55 9.34
N TRP A 363 -13.75 15.53 10.59
CA TRP A 363 -13.46 14.28 11.30
C TRP A 363 -14.71 13.41 11.47
N TYR A 364 -15.82 14.01 11.89
CA TYR A 364 -17.11 13.30 12.02
C TYR A 364 -17.61 12.74 10.68
N SER A 365 -17.40 13.44 9.57
CA SER A 365 -17.75 12.92 8.24
C SER A 365 -16.96 11.67 7.88
N MET A 366 -15.65 11.65 8.21
CA MET A 366 -14.78 10.49 8.00
C MET A 366 -15.15 9.31 8.93
N MET A 367 -15.49 9.60 10.19
CA MET A 367 -15.94 8.58 11.15
C MET A 367 -17.25 7.94 10.69
N LEU A 368 -18.24 8.72 10.30
CA LEU A 368 -19.52 8.21 9.81
C LEU A 368 -19.35 7.36 8.56
N SER A 369 -18.51 7.80 7.63
CA SER A 369 -18.19 7.01 6.42
C SER A 369 -17.53 5.68 6.75
N THR A 370 -16.73 5.63 7.82
CA THR A 370 -16.10 4.40 8.30
C THR A 370 -17.15 3.42 8.84
N VAL A 371 -18.14 3.90 9.59
CA VAL A 371 -19.26 3.07 10.08
C VAL A 371 -20.06 2.49 8.89
N VAL A 372 -20.37 3.31 7.90
CA VAL A 372 -21.05 2.87 6.67
C VAL A 372 -20.23 1.79 5.94
N ALA A 373 -18.92 2.04 5.77
CA ALA A 373 -18.01 1.09 5.13
C ALA A 373 -17.92 -0.24 5.89
N PHE A 374 -17.89 -0.19 7.23
CA PHE A 374 -17.90 -1.36 8.09
C PHE A 374 -19.17 -2.19 7.87
N VAL A 375 -20.35 -1.56 7.90
CA VAL A 375 -21.64 -2.26 7.69
C VAL A 375 -21.65 -2.94 6.31
N ILE A 376 -21.22 -2.25 5.25
CA ILE A 376 -21.13 -2.82 3.90
C ILE A 376 -20.12 -3.98 3.87
N ALA A 377 -18.95 -3.84 4.49
CA ALA A 377 -17.93 -4.87 4.51
C ALA A 377 -18.45 -6.16 5.18
N VAL A 378 -19.07 -6.01 6.35
CA VAL A 378 -19.63 -7.14 7.10
C VAL A 378 -20.79 -7.79 6.34
N SER A 379 -21.67 -7.01 5.72
CA SER A 379 -22.79 -7.57 4.94
C SER A 379 -22.35 -8.35 3.70
N TRP A 380 -21.18 -8.08 3.17
CA TRP A 380 -20.60 -8.86 2.07
C TRP A 380 -19.88 -10.13 2.52
N LEU A 381 -19.52 -10.21 3.80
CA LEU A 381 -18.85 -11.38 4.37
C LEU A 381 -19.87 -12.48 4.77
N ILE A 382 -21.08 -12.06 5.16
CA ILE A 382 -22.19 -12.96 5.53
C ILE A 382 -22.86 -13.52 4.27
#